data_beb6455365158b20323c8ab098ee19be
#
_entry.id   beb6455365158b20323c8ab098ee19be
#
_cell.length_a   1.000
_cell.length_b   1.000
_cell.length_c   1.000
_cell.angle_alpha   90.00
_cell.angle_beta   90.00
_cell.angle_gamma   90.00
#
_symmetry.space_group_name_H-M   'P 1'
#
loop_
_entity.id
_entity.type
_entity.pdbx_description
1 polymer ?
#
loop_
_entity_poly.entity_id
_entity_poly.type
_entity_poly.pdbx_seq_one_letter_code
_entity_poly.pdbx_strand_id
1 'polypeptide(L)'
;MENQILFTPLKLKNGVVIKNRFLKSAMSEGMANSKTNSPNELHVNLYRKWAKGGTGLLITGNVMIDRQALGEPGNVVIEDERDMEMLKKWAEAGKENNTHIWMQINHPGKQAPKSVAKESVAPSAIEIQGDLKSGFVKPRELTKDEIKNLIKRFGKAAEIAKKSGFTGVQIHGAHGYLISQFLSSADNVRNDEYGGSIENRMRFLVDVYNEMREKVGKEFPIGLKINSSDFSNNGFTEEESIIVIKKMSEIGVDLIEISGGNYENSKMLS
;
A
#
# COMPACT_ATOMS: atom_id res chain seq x y z
N MET A 1 7.65 11.28 -33.34
CA MET A 1 6.54 10.29 -33.31
C MET A 1 6.60 9.33 -32.13
N GLU A 2 7.76 9.10 -31.50
CA GLU A 2 7.88 8.17 -30.35
C GLU A 2 7.15 8.60 -29.06
N ASN A 3 6.97 9.89 -28.82
CA ASN A 3 6.29 10.38 -27.59
C ASN A 3 4.75 10.27 -27.62
N GLN A 4 4.15 9.81 -28.73
CA GLN A 4 2.68 9.72 -28.81
C GLN A 4 2.11 8.59 -27.98
N ILE A 5 2.87 7.52 -27.70
CA ILE A 5 2.38 6.36 -26.93
C ILE A 5 2.02 6.73 -25.49
N LEU A 6 2.73 7.68 -24.85
CA LEU A 6 2.45 8.14 -23.49
C LEU A 6 1.06 8.76 -23.34
N PHE A 7 0.53 9.34 -24.41
CA PHE A 7 -0.78 9.97 -24.45
C PHE A 7 -1.90 9.05 -24.91
N THR A 8 -1.57 7.77 -25.25
CA THR A 8 -2.59 6.78 -25.62
C THR A 8 -3.23 6.18 -24.38
N PRO A 9 -4.53 5.83 -24.44
CA PRO A 9 -5.20 5.15 -23.33
C PRO A 9 -4.55 3.80 -23.00
N LEU A 10 -4.62 3.43 -21.71
CA LEU A 10 -4.24 2.10 -21.21
C LEU A 10 -5.52 1.39 -20.73
N LYS A 11 -5.84 0.28 -21.38
CA LYS A 11 -6.94 -0.59 -20.95
C LYS A 11 -6.40 -1.66 -20.00
N LEU A 12 -6.94 -1.72 -18.78
CA LEU A 12 -6.65 -2.76 -17.81
C LEU A 12 -7.41 -4.06 -18.14
N LYS A 13 -6.99 -5.19 -17.54
CA LYS A 13 -7.60 -6.51 -17.77
C LYS A 13 -9.09 -6.55 -17.43
N ASN A 14 -9.51 -5.81 -16.38
CA ASN A 14 -10.90 -5.68 -15.94
C ASN A 14 -11.75 -4.73 -16.81
N GLY A 15 -11.20 -4.20 -17.89
CA GLY A 15 -11.90 -3.32 -18.83
C GLY A 15 -11.81 -1.83 -18.53
N VAL A 16 -11.32 -1.42 -17.37
CA VAL A 16 -11.12 0.00 -17.02
C VAL A 16 -10.11 0.63 -17.97
N VAL A 17 -10.41 1.85 -18.43
CA VAL A 17 -9.57 2.60 -19.37
C VAL A 17 -9.00 3.83 -18.68
N ILE A 18 -7.68 3.88 -18.53
CA ILE A 18 -6.93 5.04 -18.06
C ILE A 18 -6.57 5.89 -19.29
N LYS A 19 -6.91 7.19 -19.26
CA LYS A 19 -6.85 8.08 -20.45
C LYS A 19 -5.47 8.26 -21.09
N ASN A 20 -4.39 8.02 -20.36
CA ASN A 20 -3.00 8.05 -20.82
C ASN A 20 -2.10 7.20 -19.92
N ARG A 21 -0.81 7.12 -20.21
CA ARG A 21 0.17 6.28 -19.51
C ARG A 21 0.96 7.02 -18.43
N PHE A 22 0.48 8.18 -17.97
CA PHE A 22 1.08 8.88 -16.85
C PHE A 22 0.41 8.48 -15.54
N LEU A 23 1.23 7.96 -14.63
CA LEU A 23 0.83 7.60 -13.27
C LEU A 23 1.61 8.47 -12.27
N LYS A 24 0.92 9.18 -11.37
CA LYS A 24 1.53 9.81 -10.20
C LYS A 24 1.60 8.74 -9.10
N SER A 25 2.79 8.24 -8.83
CA SER A 25 3.06 7.25 -7.77
C SER A 25 2.68 7.78 -6.39
N ALA A 26 2.47 6.85 -5.45
CA ALA A 26 2.20 7.19 -4.05
C ALA A 26 3.36 8.00 -3.44
N MET A 27 3.01 9.08 -2.75
CA MET A 27 3.90 9.91 -1.94
C MET A 27 3.14 10.31 -0.68
N SER A 28 3.75 10.17 0.48
CA SER A 28 3.16 10.62 1.73
C SER A 28 2.92 12.12 1.73
N GLU A 29 1.70 12.53 2.01
CA GLU A 29 1.34 13.94 2.09
C GLU A 29 1.62 14.55 3.47
N GLY A 30 1.48 13.73 4.54
CA GLY A 30 1.68 14.20 5.91
C GLY A 30 0.66 15.26 6.37
N MET A 31 -0.53 15.30 5.76
CA MET A 31 -1.49 16.40 5.90
C MET A 31 -2.76 16.03 6.67
N ALA A 32 -2.92 14.79 7.13
CA ALA A 32 -4.11 14.40 7.88
C ALA A 32 -4.25 15.21 9.18
N ASN A 33 -5.47 15.32 9.67
CA ASN A 33 -5.73 15.95 10.96
C ASN A 33 -4.92 15.25 12.06
N SER A 34 -4.13 16.00 12.81
CA SER A 34 -3.19 15.45 13.80
C SER A 34 -3.85 14.74 14.99
N LYS A 35 -5.15 14.98 15.24
CA LYS A 35 -5.90 14.36 16.34
C LYS A 35 -6.74 13.18 15.90
N THR A 36 -7.31 13.25 14.68
CA THR A 36 -8.28 12.28 14.20
C THR A 36 -7.74 11.40 13.06
N ASN A 37 -6.58 11.73 12.48
CA ASN A 37 -6.03 11.10 11.28
C ASN A 37 -6.99 11.10 10.08
N SER A 38 -7.97 11.99 10.11
CA SER A 38 -8.96 12.17 9.04
C SER A 38 -8.35 12.94 7.87
N PRO A 39 -8.72 12.64 6.62
CA PRO A 39 -8.39 13.51 5.50
C PRO A 39 -9.08 14.88 5.65
N ASN A 40 -8.61 15.88 4.90
CA ASN A 40 -9.12 17.24 4.99
C ASN A 40 -9.07 17.95 3.63
N GLU A 41 -9.46 19.23 3.58
CA GLU A 41 -9.51 20.02 2.33
C GLU A 41 -8.12 20.19 1.65
N LEU A 42 -7.00 19.99 2.36
CA LEU A 42 -5.67 20.03 1.73
C LEU A 42 -5.50 18.86 0.76
N HIS A 43 -5.96 17.65 1.13
CA HIS A 43 -5.98 16.49 0.23
C HIS A 43 -6.86 16.77 -0.99
N VAL A 44 -8.07 17.29 -0.79
CA VAL A 44 -9.00 17.64 -1.86
C VAL A 44 -8.35 18.60 -2.87
N ASN A 45 -7.74 19.67 -2.36
CA ASN A 45 -7.12 20.69 -3.20
C ASN A 45 -5.88 20.17 -3.94
N LEU A 46 -5.03 19.39 -3.28
CA LEU A 46 -3.83 18.83 -3.87
C LEU A 46 -4.17 17.87 -5.03
N TYR A 47 -5.11 16.93 -4.78
CA TYR A 47 -5.49 15.93 -5.78
C TYR A 47 -6.27 16.54 -6.95
N ARG A 48 -7.07 17.56 -6.70
CA ARG A 48 -7.68 18.37 -7.77
C ARG A 48 -6.63 19.01 -8.68
N LYS A 49 -5.58 19.58 -8.10
CA LYS A 49 -4.48 20.19 -8.86
C LYS A 49 -3.76 19.18 -9.75
N TRP A 50 -3.46 17.99 -9.22
CA TRP A 50 -2.83 16.92 -10.00
C TRP A 50 -3.75 16.36 -11.08
N ALA A 51 -5.04 16.16 -10.81
CA ALA A 51 -6.01 15.70 -11.79
C ALA A 51 -6.13 16.69 -12.96
N LYS A 52 -6.22 18.00 -12.68
CA LYS A 52 -6.21 19.08 -13.69
C LYS A 52 -4.90 19.10 -14.49
N GLY A 53 -3.78 18.67 -13.92
CA GLY A 53 -2.48 18.58 -14.60
C GLY A 53 -2.43 17.53 -15.71
N GLY A 54 -3.46 16.72 -15.89
CA GLY A 54 -3.61 15.84 -17.05
C GLY A 54 -3.15 14.39 -16.86
N THR A 55 -2.67 14.00 -15.68
CA THR A 55 -2.28 12.62 -15.35
C THR A 55 -3.45 11.64 -15.55
N GLY A 56 -3.16 10.41 -15.99
CA GLY A 56 -4.17 9.35 -16.19
C GLY A 56 -4.59 8.69 -14.89
N LEU A 57 -3.64 8.46 -13.99
CA LEU A 57 -3.87 7.79 -12.70
C LEU A 57 -3.10 8.50 -11.57
N LEU A 58 -3.79 8.78 -10.49
CA LEU A 58 -3.25 9.27 -9.24
C LEU A 58 -3.30 8.14 -8.20
N ILE A 59 -2.20 7.88 -7.50
CA ILE A 59 -2.19 7.02 -6.32
C ILE A 59 -1.96 7.89 -5.10
N THR A 60 -2.80 7.72 -4.06
CA THR A 60 -2.66 8.46 -2.80
C THR A 60 -1.37 8.12 -2.08
N GLY A 61 -0.96 8.93 -1.14
CA GLY A 61 0.01 8.52 -0.14
C GLY A 61 -0.55 7.41 0.75
N ASN A 62 0.26 6.96 1.68
CA ASN A 62 -0.07 5.88 2.61
C ASN A 62 -1.37 6.16 3.37
N VAL A 63 -2.37 5.33 3.17
CA VAL A 63 -3.58 5.29 3.99
C VAL A 63 -3.50 4.08 4.90
N MET A 64 -3.48 4.32 6.21
CA MET A 64 -3.33 3.27 7.22
C MET A 64 -4.66 2.63 7.54
N ILE A 65 -4.63 1.32 7.85
CA ILE A 65 -5.81 0.52 8.23
C ILE A 65 -6.03 0.47 9.74
N ASP A 66 -5.12 1.07 10.51
CA ASP A 66 -5.14 1.05 11.97
C ASP A 66 -4.66 2.39 12.54
N ARG A 67 -5.48 3.01 13.36
CA ARG A 67 -5.19 4.30 14.01
C ARG A 67 -4.07 4.20 15.05
N GLN A 68 -3.80 3.02 15.56
CA GLN A 68 -2.72 2.75 16.49
C GLN A 68 -1.40 2.41 15.81
N ALA A 69 -1.43 2.16 14.49
CA ALA A 69 -0.29 1.76 13.70
C ALA A 69 -0.05 2.75 12.55
N LEU A 70 0.59 3.86 12.86
CA LEU A 70 0.98 4.87 11.88
C LEU A 70 2.42 4.68 11.44
N GLY A 71 2.71 4.92 10.15
CA GLY A 71 4.06 4.91 9.60
C GLY A 71 4.78 6.24 9.74
N GLU A 72 4.02 7.35 9.91
CA GLU A 72 4.55 8.70 10.07
C GLU A 72 3.46 9.65 10.58
N PRO A 73 3.82 10.82 11.12
CA PRO A 73 2.85 11.85 11.46
C PRO A 73 2.05 12.30 10.25
N GLY A 74 0.76 12.53 10.43
CA GLY A 74 -0.11 13.03 9.36
C GLY A 74 -0.56 11.99 8.33
N ASN A 75 -0.39 10.69 8.61
CA ASN A 75 -1.03 9.65 7.81
C ASN A 75 -2.57 9.73 7.95
N VAL A 76 -3.27 9.52 6.83
CA VAL A 76 -4.70 9.25 6.83
C VAL A 76 -4.95 7.83 7.32
N VAL A 77 -6.01 7.64 8.12
CA VAL A 77 -6.44 6.32 8.60
C VAL A 77 -7.87 6.04 8.18
N ILE A 78 -8.13 4.82 7.69
CA ILE A 78 -9.47 4.34 7.34
C ILE A 78 -9.73 2.99 8.02
N GLU A 79 -10.50 3.03 9.11
CA GLU A 79 -10.97 1.86 9.85
C GLU A 79 -12.47 1.64 9.70
N ASP A 80 -13.21 2.73 9.55
CA ASP A 80 -14.67 2.79 9.47
C ASP A 80 -15.13 3.96 8.58
N GLU A 81 -16.41 4.19 8.50
CA GLU A 81 -17.06 5.15 7.61
C GLU A 81 -17.17 6.57 8.18
N ARG A 82 -16.51 6.90 9.33
CA ARG A 82 -16.61 8.21 9.99
C ARG A 82 -16.23 9.40 9.11
N ASP A 83 -15.28 9.20 8.20
CA ASP A 83 -14.74 10.25 7.32
C ASP A 83 -15.34 10.22 5.90
N MET A 84 -16.45 9.49 5.70
CA MET A 84 -17.03 9.23 4.39
C MET A 84 -17.27 10.49 3.55
N GLU A 85 -17.75 11.58 4.15
CA GLU A 85 -18.03 12.82 3.42
C GLU A 85 -16.73 13.46 2.88
N MET A 86 -15.66 13.47 3.67
CA MET A 86 -14.38 14.02 3.23
C MET A 86 -13.71 13.10 2.21
N LEU A 87 -13.82 11.78 2.38
CA LEU A 87 -13.33 10.80 1.41
C LEU A 87 -14.01 10.95 0.05
N LYS A 88 -15.34 11.19 0.02
CA LYS A 88 -16.08 11.47 -1.22
C LYS A 88 -15.56 12.73 -1.90
N LYS A 89 -15.38 13.83 -1.17
CA LYS A 89 -14.82 15.07 -1.73
C LYS A 89 -13.42 14.86 -2.31
N TRP A 90 -12.58 14.10 -1.61
CA TRP A 90 -11.23 13.76 -2.07
C TRP A 90 -11.26 12.93 -3.35
N ALA A 91 -12.08 11.87 -3.39
CA ALA A 91 -12.26 11.05 -4.57
C ALA A 91 -12.78 11.85 -5.77
N GLU A 92 -13.80 12.70 -5.57
CA GLU A 92 -14.34 13.55 -6.64
C GLU A 92 -13.29 14.52 -7.20
N ALA A 93 -12.51 15.16 -6.33
CA ALA A 93 -11.44 16.06 -6.75
C ALA A 93 -10.35 15.34 -7.57
N GLY A 94 -10.01 14.12 -7.16
CA GLY A 94 -9.01 13.29 -7.87
C GLY A 94 -9.51 12.72 -9.20
N LYS A 95 -10.83 12.72 -9.44
CA LYS A 95 -11.44 12.28 -10.71
C LYS A 95 -11.60 13.40 -11.74
N GLU A 96 -11.36 14.66 -11.38
CA GLU A 96 -11.46 15.75 -12.33
C GLU A 96 -10.63 15.47 -13.60
N ASN A 97 -11.06 16.00 -14.73
CA ASN A 97 -10.40 15.81 -16.03
C ASN A 97 -10.28 14.33 -16.46
N ASN A 98 -11.26 13.46 -16.15
CA ASN A 98 -11.26 12.03 -16.46
C ASN A 98 -10.01 11.29 -15.92
N THR A 99 -9.52 11.69 -14.77
CA THR A 99 -8.40 11.05 -14.07
C THR A 99 -8.92 9.92 -13.17
N HIS A 100 -8.18 8.82 -13.06
CA HIS A 100 -8.40 7.81 -12.05
C HIS A 100 -7.69 8.18 -10.76
N ILE A 101 -8.31 7.87 -9.62
CA ILE A 101 -7.68 8.00 -8.31
C ILE A 101 -7.80 6.68 -7.54
N TRP A 102 -6.66 6.10 -7.16
CA TRP A 102 -6.57 4.87 -6.37
C TRP A 102 -6.01 5.18 -4.99
N MET A 103 -6.58 4.53 -3.98
CA MET A 103 -6.10 4.67 -2.61
C MET A 103 -5.03 3.63 -2.32
N GLN A 104 -3.82 4.06 -1.93
CA GLN A 104 -2.80 3.13 -1.44
C GLN A 104 -3.09 2.77 0.01
N ILE A 105 -3.31 1.48 0.27
CA ILE A 105 -3.66 0.94 1.60
C ILE A 105 -2.45 0.25 2.20
N ASN A 106 -2.12 0.59 3.46
CA ASN A 106 -0.89 0.18 4.12
C ASN A 106 -1.07 -0.14 5.61
N HIS A 107 -0.09 -0.87 6.14
CA HIS A 107 0.18 -1.04 7.57
C HIS A 107 1.69 -0.99 7.80
N PRO A 108 2.21 -0.21 8.77
CA PRO A 108 3.65 0.05 8.89
C PRO A 108 4.45 -1.18 9.35
N GLY A 109 3.83 -2.12 10.04
CA GLY A 109 4.56 -3.24 10.64
C GLY A 109 5.62 -2.73 11.62
N LYS A 110 6.86 -3.23 11.52
CA LYS A 110 7.99 -2.79 12.36
C LYS A 110 8.41 -1.34 12.12
N GLN A 111 8.02 -0.76 10.99
CA GLN A 111 8.32 0.64 10.64
C GLN A 111 7.31 1.62 11.28
N ALA A 112 7.04 1.44 12.58
CA ALA A 112 6.19 2.28 13.41
C ALA A 112 7.05 3.20 14.30
N PRO A 113 7.17 4.51 13.98
CA PRO A 113 8.00 5.44 14.74
C PRO A 113 7.46 5.67 16.16
N LYS A 114 8.35 5.80 17.14
CA LYS A 114 8.00 6.10 18.54
C LYS A 114 7.23 7.41 18.71
N SER A 115 7.34 8.33 17.75
CA SER A 115 6.62 9.61 17.78
C SER A 115 5.11 9.47 17.56
N VAL A 116 4.67 8.37 16.92
CA VAL A 116 3.24 8.18 16.55
C VAL A 116 2.68 6.82 16.95
N ALA A 117 3.50 5.88 17.39
CA ALA A 117 3.08 4.54 17.79
C ALA A 117 3.60 4.17 19.17
N LYS A 118 2.76 3.49 19.95
CA LYS A 118 3.14 2.93 21.27
C LYS A 118 3.53 1.46 21.18
N GLU A 119 2.98 0.77 20.20
CA GLU A 119 3.21 -0.65 19.93
C GLU A 119 3.53 -0.83 18.46
N SER A 120 4.31 -1.85 18.14
CA SER A 120 4.64 -2.26 16.78
C SER A 120 4.49 -3.77 16.67
N VAL A 121 4.03 -4.23 15.51
CA VAL A 121 3.86 -5.64 15.19
C VAL A 121 4.57 -5.98 13.88
N ALA A 122 5.02 -7.23 13.75
CA ALA A 122 5.71 -7.71 12.56
C ALA A 122 5.45 -9.20 12.37
N PRO A 123 5.81 -9.81 11.22
CA PRO A 123 5.76 -11.26 11.07
C PRO A 123 6.54 -12.00 12.17
N SER A 124 7.70 -11.46 12.52
CA SER A 124 8.56 -11.94 13.63
C SER A 124 9.10 -10.75 14.42
N ALA A 125 9.53 -10.99 15.67
CA ALA A 125 9.99 -9.94 16.58
C ALA A 125 11.41 -9.41 16.24
N ILE A 126 11.64 -9.05 14.96
CA ILE A 126 12.91 -8.55 14.43
C ILE A 126 12.86 -7.02 14.33
N GLU A 127 13.73 -6.36 15.08
CA GLU A 127 13.83 -4.89 15.11
C GLU A 127 14.42 -4.34 13.81
N ILE A 128 14.10 -3.08 13.48
CA ILE A 128 14.83 -2.30 12.47
C ILE A 128 16.31 -2.25 12.87
N GLN A 129 17.19 -2.46 11.89
CA GLN A 129 18.64 -2.40 12.09
C GLN A 129 19.22 -1.05 11.63
N GLY A 130 20.47 -0.80 11.98
CA GLY A 130 21.20 0.40 11.59
C GLY A 130 20.84 1.66 12.39
N ASP A 131 21.16 2.82 11.83
CA ASP A 131 21.11 4.12 12.53
C ASP A 131 19.68 4.55 12.92
N LEU A 132 18.66 4.05 12.21
CA LEU A 132 17.27 4.40 12.46
C LEU A 132 16.63 3.61 13.61
N LYS A 133 17.30 2.57 14.12
CA LYS A 133 16.76 1.67 15.18
C LYS A 133 16.18 2.41 16.38
N SER A 134 16.86 3.45 16.86
CA SER A 134 16.45 4.20 18.05
C SER A 134 15.12 4.95 17.90
N GLY A 135 14.72 5.26 16.66
CA GLY A 135 13.51 6.02 16.32
C GLY A 135 12.23 5.17 16.27
N PHE A 136 12.36 3.85 16.21
CA PHE A 136 11.23 2.94 16.00
C PHE A 136 10.90 2.12 17.24
N VAL A 137 9.63 1.71 17.34
CA VAL A 137 9.15 0.82 18.40
C VAL A 137 9.62 -0.60 18.11
N LYS A 138 10.13 -1.30 19.13
CA LYS A 138 10.48 -2.72 18.99
C LYS A 138 9.23 -3.53 18.66
N PRO A 139 9.21 -4.30 17.55
CA PRO A 139 8.04 -5.07 17.19
C PRO A 139 7.91 -6.34 18.04
N ARG A 140 6.67 -6.76 18.27
CA ARG A 140 6.35 -8.12 18.67
C ARG A 140 5.86 -8.93 17.46
N GLU A 141 5.95 -10.25 17.57
CA GLU A 141 5.41 -11.14 16.55
C GLU A 141 3.87 -11.12 16.56
N LEU A 142 3.28 -11.11 15.38
CA LEU A 142 1.84 -11.26 15.17
C LEU A 142 1.39 -12.69 15.46
N THR A 143 0.31 -12.84 16.20
CA THR A 143 -0.42 -14.10 16.29
C THR A 143 -1.20 -14.38 14.99
N LYS A 144 -1.59 -15.65 14.77
CA LYS A 144 -2.40 -16.01 13.59
C LYS A 144 -3.76 -15.30 13.57
N ASP A 145 -4.37 -15.06 14.71
CA ASP A 145 -5.66 -14.38 14.79
C ASP A 145 -5.51 -12.89 14.49
N GLU A 146 -4.41 -12.26 14.89
CA GLU A 146 -4.09 -10.89 14.49
C GLU A 146 -3.82 -10.77 12.99
N ILE A 147 -3.11 -11.73 12.38
CA ILE A 147 -2.92 -11.79 10.92
C ILE A 147 -4.28 -11.82 10.22
N LYS A 148 -5.19 -12.70 10.62
CA LYS A 148 -6.55 -12.78 10.06
C LYS A 148 -7.34 -11.49 10.27
N ASN A 149 -7.18 -10.83 11.43
CA ASN A 149 -7.82 -9.54 11.69
C ASN A 149 -7.30 -8.45 10.76
N LEU A 150 -5.98 -8.36 10.56
CA LEU A 150 -5.37 -7.40 9.64
C LEU A 150 -5.83 -7.61 8.20
N ILE A 151 -5.93 -8.86 7.73
CA ILE A 151 -6.48 -9.18 6.41
C ILE A 151 -7.89 -8.57 6.25
N LYS A 152 -8.77 -8.77 7.24
CA LYS A 152 -10.13 -8.18 7.24
C LYS A 152 -10.12 -6.65 7.23
N ARG A 153 -9.18 -6.01 7.95
CA ARG A 153 -9.03 -4.54 7.95
C ARG A 153 -8.59 -4.00 6.58
N PHE A 154 -7.69 -4.68 5.86
CA PHE A 154 -7.37 -4.34 4.47
C PHE A 154 -8.62 -4.40 3.57
N GLY A 155 -9.40 -5.48 3.67
CA GLY A 155 -10.67 -5.61 2.95
C GLY A 155 -11.67 -4.49 3.28
N LYS A 156 -11.82 -4.15 4.58
CA LYS A 156 -12.69 -3.06 5.03
C LYS A 156 -12.27 -1.70 4.48
N ALA A 157 -10.96 -1.40 4.49
CA ALA A 157 -10.44 -0.15 3.93
C ALA A 157 -10.70 -0.06 2.42
N ALA A 158 -10.53 -1.15 1.68
CA ALA A 158 -10.85 -1.21 0.25
C ALA A 158 -12.35 -1.01 -0.03
N GLU A 159 -13.23 -1.61 0.79
CA GLU A 159 -14.68 -1.40 0.71
C GLU A 159 -15.05 0.08 0.90
N ILE A 160 -14.48 0.74 1.91
CA ILE A 160 -14.72 2.16 2.19
C ILE A 160 -14.19 3.02 1.04
N ALA A 161 -13.00 2.72 0.51
CA ALA A 161 -12.46 3.44 -0.65
C ALA A 161 -13.42 3.36 -1.85
N LYS A 162 -13.95 2.18 -2.16
CA LYS A 162 -14.95 2.00 -3.22
C LYS A 162 -16.23 2.79 -2.94
N LYS A 163 -16.78 2.68 -1.73
CA LYS A 163 -18.02 3.39 -1.32
C LYS A 163 -17.88 4.92 -1.37
N SER A 164 -16.68 5.43 -1.12
CA SER A 164 -16.39 6.86 -1.18
C SER A 164 -16.08 7.39 -2.59
N GLY A 165 -16.08 6.51 -3.60
CA GLY A 165 -15.96 6.90 -5.00
C GLY A 165 -14.53 6.94 -5.55
N PHE A 166 -13.53 6.41 -4.83
CA PHE A 166 -12.23 6.10 -5.43
C PHE A 166 -12.41 5.08 -6.57
N THR A 167 -11.58 5.17 -7.60
CA THR A 167 -11.72 4.34 -8.80
C THR A 167 -10.86 3.08 -8.78
N GLY A 168 -10.20 2.80 -7.68
CA GLY A 168 -9.37 1.64 -7.42
C GLY A 168 -8.61 1.77 -6.11
N VAL A 169 -7.87 0.73 -5.78
CA VAL A 169 -6.97 0.69 -4.62
C VAL A 169 -5.62 0.09 -5.02
N GLN A 170 -4.58 0.40 -4.24
CA GLN A 170 -3.27 -0.22 -4.38
C GLN A 170 -2.84 -0.82 -3.04
N ILE A 171 -2.44 -2.08 -3.05
CA ILE A 171 -1.81 -2.74 -1.91
C ILE A 171 -0.36 -2.26 -1.83
N HIS A 172 0.06 -1.76 -0.66
CA HIS A 172 1.45 -1.41 -0.42
C HIS A 172 2.24 -2.63 0.06
N GLY A 173 2.88 -3.32 -0.88
CA GLY A 173 3.71 -4.52 -0.62
C GLY A 173 5.21 -4.25 -0.75
N ALA A 174 5.66 -3.01 -0.55
CA ALA A 174 7.05 -2.57 -0.76
C ALA A 174 7.62 -1.82 0.45
N HIS A 175 8.89 -1.41 0.34
CA HIS A 175 9.60 -0.46 1.21
C HIS A 175 9.76 -0.90 2.67
N GLY A 176 9.67 -2.20 2.96
CA GLY A 176 9.82 -2.71 4.32
C GLY A 176 8.60 -2.48 5.23
N TYR A 177 7.42 -2.14 4.69
CA TYR A 177 6.16 -2.13 5.43
C TYR A 177 5.63 -3.56 5.65
N LEU A 178 4.53 -3.73 6.37
CA LEU A 178 4.10 -5.05 6.88
C LEU A 178 4.07 -6.15 5.81
N ILE A 179 3.48 -5.91 4.65
CA ILE A 179 3.42 -6.93 3.57
C ILE A 179 4.82 -7.25 3.04
N SER A 180 5.66 -6.21 2.85
CA SER A 180 7.07 -6.40 2.48
C SER A 180 7.84 -7.22 3.53
N GLN A 181 7.57 -6.99 4.83
CA GLN A 181 8.16 -7.76 5.93
C GLN A 181 7.76 -9.24 5.87
N PHE A 182 6.51 -9.55 5.54
CA PHE A 182 6.09 -10.95 5.34
C PHE A 182 6.84 -11.61 4.18
N LEU A 183 7.10 -10.90 3.11
CA LEU A 183 7.82 -11.41 1.92
C LEU A 183 9.32 -11.61 2.19
N SER A 184 9.93 -10.78 3.03
CA SER A 184 11.37 -10.79 3.31
C SER A 184 11.76 -11.90 4.26
N SER A 185 12.73 -12.75 3.88
CA SER A 185 13.28 -13.79 4.76
C SER A 185 14.12 -13.21 5.92
N ALA A 186 14.58 -11.96 5.79
CA ALA A 186 15.26 -11.27 6.89
C ALA A 186 14.29 -10.85 8.01
N ASP A 187 13.04 -10.59 7.68
CA ASP A 187 12.02 -10.08 8.61
C ASP A 187 11.02 -11.15 9.08
N ASN A 188 10.93 -12.25 8.34
CA ASN A 188 9.97 -13.30 8.55
C ASN A 188 10.66 -14.65 8.75
N VAL A 189 10.89 -15.00 10.01
CA VAL A 189 11.45 -16.29 10.45
C VAL A 189 10.40 -17.21 11.09
N ARG A 190 9.13 -17.01 10.74
CA ARG A 190 8.01 -17.85 11.22
C ARG A 190 8.15 -19.28 10.78
N ASN A 191 7.64 -20.20 11.60
CA ASN A 191 7.62 -21.65 11.33
C ASN A 191 6.22 -22.18 11.02
N ASP A 192 5.25 -21.27 10.78
CA ASP A 192 3.88 -21.61 10.41
C ASP A 192 3.62 -21.38 8.90
N GLU A 193 2.36 -21.45 8.49
CA GLU A 193 1.93 -21.29 7.10
C GLU A 193 2.21 -19.91 6.48
N TYR A 194 2.65 -18.93 7.27
CA TYR A 194 3.03 -17.59 6.82
C TYR A 194 4.55 -17.38 6.74
N GLY A 195 5.38 -18.39 7.02
CA GLY A 195 6.83 -18.31 7.03
C GLY A 195 7.53 -19.45 6.31
N GLY A 196 8.86 -19.37 6.18
CA GLY A 196 9.69 -20.34 5.49
C GLY A 196 9.80 -20.10 3.99
N SER A 197 9.21 -20.95 3.14
CA SER A 197 9.29 -20.79 1.67
C SER A 197 8.61 -19.52 1.18
N ILE A 198 8.97 -19.05 -0.03
CA ILE A 198 8.35 -17.86 -0.62
C ILE A 198 6.84 -18.03 -0.82
N GLU A 199 6.35 -19.24 -1.10
CA GLU A 199 4.94 -19.57 -1.22
C GLU A 199 4.19 -19.33 0.09
N ASN A 200 4.81 -19.62 1.22
CA ASN A 200 4.25 -19.35 2.54
C ASN A 200 4.36 -17.86 2.89
N ARG A 201 5.53 -17.25 2.64
CA ARG A 201 5.75 -15.82 2.95
C ARG A 201 4.82 -14.91 2.15
N MET A 202 4.48 -15.25 0.89
CA MET A 202 3.52 -14.47 0.10
C MET A 202 2.05 -14.71 0.47
N ARG A 203 1.74 -15.70 1.32
CA ARG A 203 0.36 -16.04 1.71
C ARG A 203 -0.40 -14.85 2.29
N PHE A 204 0.23 -14.06 3.16
CA PHE A 204 -0.40 -12.86 3.71
C PHE A 204 -0.82 -11.87 2.62
N LEU A 205 0.03 -11.61 1.63
CA LEU A 205 -0.30 -10.76 0.49
C LEU A 205 -1.47 -11.32 -0.34
N VAL A 206 -1.45 -12.64 -0.61
CA VAL A 206 -2.51 -13.33 -1.37
C VAL A 206 -3.83 -13.26 -0.61
N ASP A 207 -3.82 -13.50 0.70
CA ASP A 207 -5.02 -13.44 1.54
C ASP A 207 -5.59 -12.02 1.62
N VAL A 208 -4.73 -10.99 1.74
CA VAL A 208 -5.12 -9.58 1.67
C VAL A 208 -5.78 -9.27 0.33
N TYR A 209 -5.17 -9.67 -0.79
CA TYR A 209 -5.74 -9.47 -2.11
C TYR A 209 -7.12 -10.13 -2.25
N ASN A 210 -7.25 -11.38 -1.82
CA ASN A 210 -8.50 -12.13 -1.91
C ASN A 210 -9.63 -11.47 -1.08
N GLU A 211 -9.33 -11.06 0.15
CA GLU A 211 -10.27 -10.34 1.01
C GLU A 211 -10.70 -9.01 0.38
N MET A 212 -9.74 -8.22 -0.12
CA MET A 212 -10.07 -6.97 -0.80
C MET A 212 -10.92 -7.23 -2.04
N ARG A 213 -10.58 -8.23 -2.86
CA ARG A 213 -11.33 -8.61 -4.06
C ARG A 213 -12.75 -9.06 -3.74
N GLU A 214 -12.95 -9.79 -2.65
CA GLU A 214 -14.29 -10.15 -2.16
C GLU A 214 -15.13 -8.92 -1.84
N LYS A 215 -14.55 -7.93 -1.14
CA LYS A 215 -15.25 -6.69 -0.74
C LYS A 215 -15.56 -5.75 -1.91
N VAL A 216 -14.65 -5.65 -2.88
CA VAL A 216 -14.80 -4.67 -3.96
C VAL A 216 -15.35 -5.25 -5.26
N GLY A 217 -15.39 -6.58 -5.42
CA GLY A 217 -15.87 -7.23 -6.64
C GLY A 217 -14.86 -7.20 -7.80
N LYS A 218 -15.20 -7.85 -8.91
CA LYS A 218 -14.28 -8.13 -10.03
C LYS A 218 -13.93 -6.90 -10.87
N GLU A 219 -14.84 -5.95 -10.98
CA GLU A 219 -14.71 -4.77 -11.86
C GLU A 219 -13.87 -3.63 -11.25
N PHE A 220 -13.68 -3.65 -9.92
CA PHE A 220 -12.97 -2.60 -9.23
C PHE A 220 -11.45 -2.88 -9.24
N PRO A 221 -10.60 -1.97 -9.79
CA PRO A 221 -9.17 -2.21 -9.89
C PRO A 221 -8.48 -2.37 -8.55
N ILE A 222 -7.61 -3.39 -8.45
CA ILE A 222 -6.68 -3.59 -7.35
C ILE A 222 -5.26 -3.64 -7.92
N GLY A 223 -4.44 -2.66 -7.59
CA GLY A 223 -3.01 -2.64 -7.89
C GLY A 223 -2.16 -3.20 -6.75
N LEU A 224 -0.92 -3.46 -7.06
CA LEU A 224 0.12 -3.86 -6.10
C LEU A 224 1.37 -3.03 -6.33
N LYS A 225 1.93 -2.44 -5.26
CA LYS A 225 3.31 -1.94 -5.26
C LYS A 225 4.19 -2.95 -4.53
N ILE A 226 5.26 -3.40 -5.18
CA ILE A 226 6.15 -4.44 -4.68
C ILE A 226 7.61 -4.08 -4.95
N ASN A 227 8.52 -4.48 -4.06
CA ASN A 227 9.95 -4.36 -4.31
C ASN A 227 10.40 -5.34 -5.39
N SER A 228 11.30 -4.90 -6.28
CA SER A 228 12.11 -5.82 -7.09
C SER A 228 13.08 -6.60 -6.19
N SER A 229 13.65 -5.91 -5.19
CA SER A 229 14.58 -6.46 -4.19
C SER A 229 14.64 -5.53 -2.98
N ASP A 230 14.98 -6.07 -1.80
CA ASP A 230 15.29 -5.27 -0.62
C ASP A 230 16.72 -4.69 -0.66
N PHE A 231 17.52 -5.10 -1.65
CA PHE A 231 18.94 -4.76 -1.78
C PHE A 231 19.78 -5.13 -0.55
N SER A 232 19.38 -6.14 0.18
CA SER A 232 20.05 -6.66 1.37
C SER A 232 20.42 -8.14 1.16
N ASN A 233 21.50 -8.60 1.82
CA ASN A 233 22.06 -9.94 1.59
C ASN A 233 21.10 -11.10 1.95
N ASN A 234 20.13 -10.89 2.85
CA ASN A 234 19.21 -11.91 3.32
C ASN A 234 17.75 -11.45 3.26
N GLY A 235 17.45 -10.41 2.46
CA GLY A 235 16.09 -9.89 2.29
C GLY A 235 15.33 -10.58 1.17
N PHE A 236 14.29 -9.89 0.69
CA PHE A 236 13.52 -10.29 -0.46
C PHE A 236 14.35 -10.10 -1.74
N THR A 237 14.50 -11.15 -2.56
CA THR A 237 15.35 -11.16 -3.75
C THR A 237 14.57 -10.89 -5.04
N GLU A 238 15.31 -10.64 -6.14
CA GLU A 238 14.72 -10.42 -7.47
C GLU A 238 14.00 -11.69 -7.97
N GLU A 239 14.57 -12.87 -7.73
CA GLU A 239 13.98 -14.17 -8.10
C GLU A 239 12.65 -14.38 -7.35
N GLU A 240 12.63 -14.11 -6.06
CA GLU A 240 11.42 -14.20 -5.24
C GLU A 240 10.37 -13.17 -5.68
N SER A 241 10.79 -11.96 -6.02
CA SER A 241 9.91 -10.93 -6.56
C SER A 241 9.21 -11.38 -7.84
N ILE A 242 9.94 -12.02 -8.77
CA ILE A 242 9.37 -12.58 -9.99
C ILE A 242 8.32 -13.67 -9.68
N ILE A 243 8.59 -14.55 -8.71
CA ILE A 243 7.64 -15.59 -8.28
C ILE A 243 6.34 -14.95 -7.76
N VAL A 244 6.46 -13.97 -6.87
CA VAL A 244 5.31 -13.27 -6.29
C VAL A 244 4.53 -12.51 -7.36
N ILE A 245 5.21 -11.78 -8.26
CA ILE A 245 4.57 -11.02 -9.36
C ILE A 245 3.79 -11.95 -10.28
N LYS A 246 4.36 -13.09 -10.67
CA LYS A 246 3.67 -14.10 -11.48
C LYS A 246 2.40 -14.57 -10.77
N LYS A 247 2.51 -14.97 -9.51
CA LYS A 247 1.35 -15.42 -8.71
C LYS A 247 0.27 -14.35 -8.62
N MET A 248 0.64 -13.10 -8.32
CA MET A 248 -0.32 -11.99 -8.19
C MET A 248 -0.98 -11.65 -9.54
N SER A 249 -0.23 -11.75 -10.64
CA SER A 249 -0.78 -11.57 -11.99
C SER A 249 -1.77 -12.69 -12.38
N GLU A 250 -1.48 -13.95 -11.99
CA GLU A 250 -2.37 -15.11 -12.23
C GLU A 250 -3.70 -14.97 -11.49
N ILE A 251 -3.68 -14.51 -10.22
CA ILE A 251 -4.90 -14.34 -9.42
C ILE A 251 -5.67 -13.06 -9.77
N GLY A 252 -5.13 -12.18 -10.63
CA GLY A 252 -5.88 -11.08 -11.23
C GLY A 252 -5.61 -9.69 -10.68
N VAL A 253 -4.40 -9.39 -10.20
CA VAL A 253 -3.98 -8.00 -9.94
C VAL A 253 -4.00 -7.21 -11.24
N ASP A 254 -4.58 -6.00 -11.20
CA ASP A 254 -4.86 -5.20 -12.40
C ASP A 254 -3.66 -4.35 -12.85
N LEU A 255 -2.78 -3.94 -11.92
CA LEU A 255 -1.59 -3.14 -12.19
C LEU A 255 -0.53 -3.42 -11.12
N ILE A 256 0.72 -3.62 -11.57
CA ILE A 256 1.86 -3.82 -10.68
C ILE A 256 2.83 -2.65 -10.85
N GLU A 257 3.18 -2.01 -9.74
CA GLU A 257 4.20 -0.96 -9.65
C GLU A 257 5.44 -1.56 -9.00
N ILE A 258 6.55 -1.56 -9.74
CA ILE A 258 7.84 -2.07 -9.24
C ILE A 258 8.59 -0.95 -8.53
N SER A 259 9.07 -1.26 -7.33
CA SER A 259 9.90 -0.39 -6.50
C SER A 259 11.08 -1.18 -5.96
N GLY A 260 11.76 -0.69 -4.91
CA GLY A 260 12.88 -1.40 -4.30
C GLY A 260 13.36 -0.77 -3.01
N GLY A 261 14.05 -1.57 -2.19
CA GLY A 261 14.65 -1.12 -0.94
C GLY A 261 13.68 -1.01 0.24
N ASN A 262 14.23 -0.66 1.38
CA ASN A 262 13.53 -0.43 2.64
C ASN A 262 14.29 0.62 3.49
N TYR A 263 13.81 0.96 4.68
CA TYR A 263 14.44 1.95 5.56
C TYR A 263 15.79 1.50 6.12
N GLU A 264 16.11 0.21 6.10
CA GLU A 264 17.40 -0.34 6.57
C GLU A 264 18.48 -0.27 5.49
N ASN A 265 18.11 0.00 4.24
CA ASN A 265 19.05 0.14 3.13
C ASN A 265 18.86 1.49 2.43
N SER A 266 19.81 2.39 2.64
CA SER A 266 19.81 3.76 2.10
C SER A 266 19.88 3.86 0.57
N LYS A 267 20.12 2.74 -0.16
CA LYS A 267 20.07 2.72 -1.63
C LYS A 267 18.70 3.15 -2.20
N MET A 268 17.65 3.10 -1.39
CA MET A 268 16.34 3.64 -1.76
C MET A 268 16.35 5.18 -1.86
N LEU A 269 17.30 5.85 -1.21
CA LEU A 269 17.39 7.32 -1.09
C LEU A 269 18.55 7.93 -1.88
N SER A 270 19.36 7.12 -2.57
CA SER A 270 20.53 7.53 -3.35
C SER A 270 20.24 7.65 -4.85
#